data_c39305bdd08c359ffc7a7fbea79e23a5
#
_entry.id   c39305bdd08c359ffc7a7fbea79e23a5
#
_cell.length_a   1.000
_cell.length_b   1.000
_cell.length_c   1.000
_cell.angle_alpha   90.00
_cell.angle_beta   90.00
_cell.angle_gamma   90.00
#
_symmetry.space_group_name_H-M   'P 1'
#
loop_
_entity.id
_entity.type
_entity.pdbx_description
1 polymer ?
#
loop_
_entity_poly.entity_id
_entity_poly.type
_entity_poly.pdbx_seq_one_letter_code
_entity_poly.pdbx_strand_id
1 'polypeptide(L)'
;MSANVSLSDTFDQWRVKNNELIVMTQTGGSDNFIKLTNTTNSTSNTTGSIISAGGIGIEKSAVIGGNLTVFGDVDVDGTLNVDAVDIDGAMQLDNT
;
A
#
# COMPACT_ATOMS: atom_id res chain seq x y z
N MET A 1 3.65 31.10 -6.73
CA MET A 1 3.51 30.24 -5.79
C MET A 1 2.68 29.17 -6.08
N SER A 2 2.97 28.37 -6.27
CA SER A 2 2.46 27.33 -6.69
C SER A 2 1.35 26.83 -6.11
N ALA A 3 1.07 25.82 -6.45
CA ALA A 3 -0.03 25.13 -6.07
C ALA A 3 -0.22 25.21 -4.70
N ASN A 4 0.63 25.73 -4.17
CA ASN A 4 0.67 25.79 -2.91
C ASN A 4 -0.07 26.91 -2.40
N VAL A 5 0.48 27.60 -1.55
CA VAL A 5 -0.12 28.73 -0.93
C VAL A 5 0.23 29.94 -1.74
N SER A 6 -0.76 30.70 -2.22
CA SER A 6 -0.47 31.92 -2.95
C SER A 6 -0.56 33.10 -1.99
N LEU A 7 -0.11 34.24 -2.46
CA LEU A 7 -0.20 35.44 -1.63
C LEU A 7 -1.62 35.87 -1.36
N SER A 8 -2.56 35.42 -2.16
CA SER A 8 -3.95 35.75 -1.95
C SER A 8 -4.64 34.77 -1.00
N ASP A 9 -4.01 33.69 -0.62
CA ASP A 9 -4.60 32.77 0.31
C ASP A 9 -4.60 33.36 1.71
N THR A 10 -5.64 33.10 2.46
CA THR A 10 -5.67 33.50 3.84
C THR A 10 -4.82 32.54 4.65
N PHE A 11 -4.38 32.98 5.81
CA PHE A 11 -3.65 32.14 6.72
C PHE A 11 -4.47 30.93 7.13
N ASP A 12 -5.76 31.08 7.25
CA ASP A 12 -6.64 30.00 7.61
C ASP A 12 -6.73 28.94 6.50
N GLN A 13 -6.77 29.36 5.24
CA GLN A 13 -6.76 28.43 4.13
C GLN A 13 -5.46 27.62 4.09
N TRP A 14 -4.33 28.25 4.38
CA TRP A 14 -3.07 27.59 4.45
C TRP A 14 -3.06 26.57 5.57
N ARG A 15 -3.61 26.90 6.72
CA ARG A 15 -3.68 25.99 7.84
C ARG A 15 -4.52 24.76 7.53
N VAL A 16 -5.63 24.94 6.85
CA VAL A 16 -6.48 23.81 6.48
C VAL A 16 -5.75 22.86 5.54
N LYS A 17 -5.05 23.38 4.55
CA LYS A 17 -4.29 22.53 3.62
C LYS A 17 -3.21 21.74 4.32
N ASN A 18 -2.51 22.36 5.25
CA ASN A 18 -1.51 21.65 6.01
C ASN A 18 -2.11 20.58 6.92
N ASN A 19 -3.24 20.89 7.54
CA ASN A 19 -3.88 19.93 8.43
C ASN A 19 -4.37 18.70 7.69
N GLU A 20 -4.84 18.86 6.46
CA GLU A 20 -5.26 17.73 5.65
C GLU A 20 -4.08 16.80 5.36
N LEU A 21 -2.93 17.36 5.04
CA LEU A 21 -1.74 16.57 4.80
C LEU A 21 -1.27 15.86 6.07
N ILE A 22 -1.32 16.54 7.19
CA ILE A 22 -0.90 15.98 8.47
C ILE A 22 -1.78 14.79 8.86
N VAL A 23 -3.08 14.90 8.67
CA VAL A 23 -4.00 13.82 8.99
C VAL A 23 -3.69 12.59 8.17
N MET A 24 -3.25 12.77 6.91
CA MET A 24 -2.91 11.65 6.06
C MET A 24 -1.64 10.94 6.47
N THR A 25 -0.66 11.65 7.04
CA THR A 25 0.68 11.11 7.21
C THR A 25 1.14 10.97 8.64
N GLN A 26 0.38 11.50 9.59
CA GLN A 26 0.88 11.62 10.93
C GLN A 26 0.21 10.66 11.88
N THR A 27 0.90 10.32 12.95
CA THR A 27 0.37 9.42 13.94
C THR A 27 -0.17 10.19 15.12
N GLY A 28 -1.00 11.14 14.95
CA GLY A 28 -1.42 12.00 16.04
C GLY A 28 -2.70 11.61 16.72
N GLY A 29 -3.49 10.74 16.20
CA GLY A 29 -4.77 10.41 16.78
C GLY A 29 -4.95 8.92 16.95
N SER A 30 -6.04 8.53 17.56
CA SER A 30 -6.31 7.13 17.79
C SER A 30 -6.83 6.43 16.55
N ASP A 31 -7.29 7.17 15.55
CA ASP A 31 -7.89 6.59 14.35
C ASP A 31 -7.11 6.95 13.09
N ASN A 32 -5.80 6.94 13.18
CA ASN A 32 -4.99 7.25 12.03
C ASN A 32 -5.02 6.11 11.04
N PHE A 33 -5.52 6.36 9.85
CA PHE A 33 -5.49 5.38 8.78
C PHE A 33 -5.55 6.10 7.45
N ILE A 34 -5.18 5.40 6.39
CA ILE A 34 -5.24 5.91 5.03
C ILE A 34 -6.32 5.14 4.31
N LYS A 35 -7.31 5.85 3.79
CA LYS A 35 -8.35 5.24 2.98
C LYS A 35 -8.29 5.84 1.59
N LEU A 36 -8.02 5.01 0.60
CA LEU A 36 -7.93 5.44 -0.78
C LEU A 36 -9.18 4.99 -1.51
N THR A 37 -9.84 5.91 -2.16
CA THR A 37 -11.09 5.62 -2.86
C THR A 37 -10.91 5.46 -4.36
N ASN A 38 -9.68 5.58 -4.86
CA ASN A 38 -9.38 5.31 -6.26
C ASN A 38 -9.50 3.82 -6.52
N THR A 39 -10.24 3.46 -7.56
CA THR A 39 -10.55 2.06 -7.83
C THR A 39 -9.69 1.46 -8.94
N THR A 40 -8.62 2.10 -9.32
CA THR A 40 -7.74 1.58 -10.36
C THR A 40 -7.09 0.27 -9.89
N ASN A 41 -7.27 -0.78 -10.67
CA ASN A 41 -6.66 -2.06 -10.37
C ASN A 41 -5.19 -2.06 -10.79
N SER A 42 -4.38 -2.82 -10.09
CA SER A 42 -2.96 -2.95 -10.41
C SER A 42 -2.76 -4.01 -11.47
N THR A 43 -2.01 -3.66 -12.51
CA THR A 43 -1.61 -4.62 -13.54
C THR A 43 -0.09 -4.72 -13.62
N SER A 44 0.63 -3.86 -12.93
CA SER A 44 2.08 -3.86 -12.85
C SER A 44 2.50 -3.10 -11.61
N ASN A 45 3.79 -2.95 -11.40
CA ASN A 45 4.27 -2.19 -10.25
C ASN A 45 4.19 -0.69 -10.45
N THR A 46 3.63 -0.23 -11.55
CA THR A 46 3.43 1.19 -11.81
C THR A 46 1.97 1.56 -12.00
N THR A 47 1.05 0.66 -11.67
CA THR A 47 -0.38 0.91 -11.79
C THR A 47 -1.08 0.56 -10.48
N GLY A 48 -2.25 1.12 -10.29
CA GLY A 48 -3.03 0.91 -9.08
C GLY A 48 -3.25 2.22 -8.34
N SER A 49 -4.01 2.18 -7.28
CA SER A 49 -4.23 3.37 -6.48
C SER A 49 -3.09 3.62 -5.47
N ILE A 50 -2.23 2.63 -5.25
CA ILE A 50 -1.02 2.79 -4.46
C ILE A 50 0.15 2.34 -5.32
N ILE A 51 1.10 3.24 -5.54
CA ILE A 51 2.32 2.94 -6.26
C ILE A 51 3.47 3.31 -5.33
N SER A 52 4.26 2.32 -4.93
CA SER A 52 5.36 2.55 -4.01
C SER A 52 6.67 2.19 -4.69
N ALA A 53 7.59 3.12 -4.73
CA ALA A 53 8.92 2.86 -5.32
C ALA A 53 9.82 2.07 -4.38
N GLY A 54 9.50 2.03 -3.11
CA GLY A 54 10.25 1.25 -2.13
C GLY A 54 9.43 0.08 -1.65
N GLY A 55 9.80 -0.47 -0.53
CA GLY A 55 9.11 -1.61 0.02
C GLY A 55 7.94 -1.20 0.90
N ILE A 56 7.23 -2.19 1.38
CA ILE A 56 6.11 -2.02 2.29
C ILE A 56 6.36 -2.90 3.51
N GLY A 57 6.30 -2.30 4.69
CA GLY A 57 6.38 -3.04 5.94
C GLY A 57 5.03 -3.05 6.62
N ILE A 58 4.55 -4.24 6.96
CA ILE A 58 3.27 -4.39 7.63
C ILE A 58 3.50 -5.24 8.89
N GLU A 59 3.25 -4.64 10.04
CA GLU A 59 3.53 -5.31 11.29
C GLU A 59 2.50 -6.36 11.64
N LYS A 60 1.29 -6.18 11.20
CA LYS A 60 0.22 -7.14 11.50
C LYS A 60 -0.20 -7.85 10.21
N SER A 61 -1.45 -7.93 9.94
CA SER A 61 -1.97 -8.73 8.84
C SER A 61 -2.28 -7.88 7.62
N ALA A 62 -2.15 -8.47 6.45
CA ALA A 62 -2.62 -7.87 5.21
C ALA A 62 -3.74 -8.75 4.64
N VAL A 63 -4.85 -8.12 4.26
CA VAL A 63 -5.97 -8.83 3.63
C VAL A 63 -6.11 -8.28 2.22
N ILE A 64 -6.01 -9.17 1.24
CA ILE A 64 -6.10 -8.82 -0.16
C ILE A 64 -7.35 -9.46 -0.73
N GLY A 65 -8.29 -8.63 -1.17
CA GLY A 65 -9.57 -9.14 -1.67
C GLY A 65 -9.54 -9.65 -3.09
N GLY A 66 -8.51 -9.32 -3.84
CA GLY A 66 -8.34 -9.81 -5.20
C GLY A 66 -7.16 -10.75 -5.29
N ASN A 67 -6.46 -10.70 -6.41
CA ASN A 67 -5.31 -11.55 -6.65
C ASN A 67 -4.04 -10.87 -6.17
N LEU A 68 -3.08 -11.67 -5.73
CA LEU A 68 -1.74 -11.20 -5.42
C LEU A 68 -0.80 -11.71 -6.50
N THR A 69 -0.18 -10.80 -7.25
CA THR A 69 0.80 -11.13 -8.27
C THR A 69 2.17 -10.73 -7.78
N VAL A 70 3.10 -11.67 -7.74
CA VAL A 70 4.46 -11.43 -7.29
C VAL A 70 5.40 -11.77 -8.45
N PHE A 71 6.16 -10.78 -8.92
CA PHE A 71 7.09 -11.01 -10.02
C PHE A 71 8.42 -11.61 -9.57
N GLY A 72 8.71 -11.52 -8.31
CA GLY A 72 9.92 -12.11 -7.76
C GLY A 72 9.61 -13.36 -6.94
N ASP A 73 10.34 -13.55 -5.88
CA ASP A 73 10.19 -14.73 -5.04
C ASP A 73 9.19 -14.48 -3.92
N VAL A 74 8.59 -15.56 -3.44
CA VAL A 74 7.75 -15.51 -2.25
C VAL A 74 8.43 -16.36 -1.18
N ASP A 75 8.72 -15.74 -0.04
CA ASP A 75 9.36 -16.41 1.08
C ASP A 75 8.36 -16.47 2.23
N VAL A 76 7.98 -17.67 2.63
CA VAL A 76 7.02 -17.85 3.71
C VAL A 76 7.73 -18.59 4.85
N ASP A 77 7.95 -17.90 5.95
CA ASP A 77 8.64 -18.50 7.09
C ASP A 77 7.77 -19.45 7.89
N GLY A 78 6.50 -19.32 7.78
CA GLY A 78 5.56 -20.16 8.49
C GLY A 78 4.91 -21.18 7.56
N THR A 79 3.65 -21.40 7.76
CA THR A 79 2.88 -22.36 6.97
C THR A 79 2.19 -21.64 5.82
N LEU A 80 2.34 -22.18 4.63
CA LEU A 80 1.59 -21.70 3.47
C LEU A 80 0.31 -22.54 3.37
N ASN A 81 -0.82 -21.91 3.64
CA ASN A 81 -2.11 -22.58 3.60
C ASN A 81 -2.85 -22.16 2.34
N VAL A 82 -3.03 -23.09 1.43
CA VAL A 82 -3.70 -22.82 0.16
C VAL A 82 -4.71 -23.93 -0.11
N ASP A 83 -5.80 -23.58 -0.78
CA ASP A 83 -6.84 -24.55 -1.11
C ASP A 83 -6.45 -25.43 -2.30
N ALA A 84 -5.62 -24.88 -3.19
CA ALA A 84 -5.14 -25.61 -4.36
C ALA A 84 -3.80 -25.04 -4.75
N VAL A 85 -2.93 -25.89 -5.27
CA VAL A 85 -1.61 -25.48 -5.76
C VAL A 85 -1.52 -25.85 -7.21
N ASP A 86 -1.19 -24.87 -8.05
CA ASP A 86 -0.95 -25.10 -9.47
C ASP A 86 0.48 -24.67 -9.77
N ILE A 87 1.33 -25.62 -10.07
CA ILE A 87 2.74 -25.37 -10.33
C ILE A 87 3.04 -25.78 -11.77
N ASP A 88 3.40 -24.77 -12.58
CA ASP A 88 3.70 -25.03 -13.99
C ASP A 88 5.11 -25.57 -14.21
N GLY A 89 5.97 -25.45 -13.27
CA GLY A 89 7.34 -25.90 -13.37
C GLY A 89 7.62 -27.05 -12.44
N ALA A 90 8.89 -27.23 -12.12
CA ALA A 90 9.28 -28.29 -11.22
C ALA A 90 9.00 -27.88 -9.78
N MET A 91 8.57 -28.83 -8.99
CA MET A 91 8.40 -28.61 -7.56
C MET A 91 9.51 -29.34 -6.83
N GLN A 92 10.22 -28.63 -5.99
CA GLN A 92 11.27 -29.23 -5.18
C GLN A 92 10.82 -29.25 -3.73
N LEU A 93 10.83 -30.42 -3.14
CA LEU A 93 10.45 -30.60 -1.76
C LEU A 93 11.65 -31.12 -1.01
N ASP A 94 12.22 -30.28 -0.17
CA ASP A 94 13.38 -30.69 0.62
C ASP A 94 12.88 -31.36 1.89
N ASN A 95 12.80 -32.61 1.88
CA ASN A 95 12.34 -33.34 3.03
C ASN A 95 13.53 -33.89 3.78
N THR A 96 13.69 -33.50 4.99
CA THR A 96 14.79 -34.01 5.78
C THR A 96 14.35 -34.82 6.95
#